data_e65cb9fde8844648bc0ddb1debb9fcde
#
_entry.id   e65cb9fde8844648bc0ddb1debb9fcde
#
_cell.length_a   1.000
_cell.length_b   1.000
_cell.length_c   1.000
_cell.angle_alpha   90.00
_cell.angle_beta   90.00
_cell.angle_gamma   90.00
#
_symmetry.space_group_name_H-M   'P 1'
#
loop_
_entity.id
_entity.type
_entity.pdbx_description
1 polymer ?
#
loop_
_entity_poly.entity_id
_entity_poly.type
_entity_poly.pdbx_seq_one_letter_code
_entity_poly.pdbx_strand_id
1 'polypeptide(L)'
;MEESEEQLHAMCDLCDEDLCRIDNCKAPKRRIELLSVRALLKAVGINQTIHYNDSKPYLDNGYISISHSADIAAIIYNPDYPVGIDIEKISPRIQRIATRAFSDEEIAVANGDLEKLTILWNCKECVFKLADDEGIDFCEMISILLAEMSPETPSETPPERQSKGSRNGSIIEVPRGLSEGLIDATLTKSGKTRHFSLSAMKIENNTVVFGKELQ
;
A
#
# COMPACT_ATOMS: atom_id res chain seq x y z
N MET A 1 -1.22 12.66 -7.46
CA MET A 1 -0.15 13.69 -7.29
C MET A 1 -0.32 14.67 -8.45
N GLU A 2 -1.18 15.66 -8.24
CA GLU A 2 -1.46 16.73 -9.22
C GLU A 2 -0.69 18.01 -8.86
N GLU A 3 -0.12 18.06 -7.66
CA GLU A 3 0.63 19.17 -7.12
C GLU A 3 2.02 19.25 -7.80
N SER A 4 2.47 20.48 -8.02
CA SER A 4 3.85 20.72 -8.47
C SER A 4 4.86 20.46 -7.35
N GLU A 5 6.12 20.30 -7.73
CA GLU A 5 7.22 20.11 -6.76
C GLU A 5 7.27 21.27 -5.75
N GLU A 6 7.07 22.53 -6.21
CA GLU A 6 7.05 23.73 -5.35
C GLU A 6 5.86 23.71 -4.38
N GLN A 7 4.69 23.27 -4.85
CA GLN A 7 3.51 23.16 -3.99
C GLN A 7 3.72 22.13 -2.88
N LEU A 8 4.27 20.96 -3.24
CA LEU A 8 4.57 19.91 -2.27
C LEU A 8 5.63 20.35 -1.26
N HIS A 9 6.67 21.05 -1.71
CA HIS A 9 7.66 21.66 -0.79
C HIS A 9 7.00 22.56 0.24
N ALA A 10 6.06 23.40 -0.17
CA ALA A 10 5.34 24.29 0.76
C ALA A 10 4.43 23.56 1.74
N MET A 11 4.04 22.31 1.42
CA MET A 11 3.20 21.46 2.27
C MET A 11 4.00 20.64 3.29
N CYS A 12 5.32 20.54 3.14
CA CYS A 12 6.18 19.69 3.97
C CYS A 12 6.92 20.49 5.04
N ASP A 13 7.26 19.80 6.13
CA ASP A 13 8.30 20.23 7.08
C ASP A 13 9.51 19.31 6.86
N LEU A 14 10.45 19.76 6.02
CA LEU A 14 11.59 18.96 5.59
C LEU A 14 12.78 19.19 6.53
N CYS A 15 13.39 18.10 7.02
CA CYS A 15 14.68 18.15 7.70
C CYS A 15 15.84 18.07 6.70
N ASP A 16 17.07 18.25 7.21
CA ASP A 16 18.29 18.22 6.39
C ASP A 16 18.46 16.86 5.65
N GLU A 17 18.07 15.75 6.28
CA GLU A 17 18.11 14.43 5.67
C GLU A 17 17.14 14.33 4.48
N ASP A 18 15.92 14.85 4.62
CA ASP A 18 14.92 14.92 3.56
C ASP A 18 15.41 15.76 2.39
N LEU A 19 15.93 16.96 2.67
CA LEU A 19 16.47 17.86 1.66
C LEU A 19 17.61 17.19 0.89
N CYS A 20 18.57 16.61 1.60
CA CYS A 20 19.69 15.89 1.00
C CYS A 20 19.20 14.75 0.08
N ARG A 21 18.20 13.98 0.51
CA ARG A 21 17.63 12.88 -0.28
C ARG A 21 16.91 13.35 -1.53
N ILE A 22 16.13 14.43 -1.42
CA ILE A 22 15.38 15.02 -2.53
C ILE A 22 16.35 15.63 -3.53
N ASP A 23 17.33 16.42 -3.10
CA ASP A 23 18.30 17.10 -3.95
C ASP A 23 19.20 16.13 -4.71
N ASN A 24 19.57 15.01 -4.10
CA ASN A 24 20.34 13.95 -4.75
C ASN A 24 19.51 13.14 -5.74
N CYS A 25 18.18 13.27 -5.75
CA CYS A 25 17.30 12.54 -6.65
C CYS A 25 17.18 13.23 -8.00
N LYS A 26 17.78 12.64 -9.05
CA LYS A 26 17.79 13.20 -10.43
C LYS A 26 16.46 13.05 -11.16
N ALA A 27 15.61 12.10 -10.76
CA ALA A 27 14.35 11.80 -11.43
C ALA A 27 13.22 12.72 -10.89
N PRO A 28 12.65 13.63 -11.71
CA PRO A 28 11.60 14.54 -11.22
C PRO A 28 10.41 13.82 -10.62
N LYS A 29 9.95 12.75 -11.24
CA LYS A 29 8.86 11.93 -10.71
C LYS A 29 9.17 11.41 -9.30
N ARG A 30 10.39 10.92 -9.08
CA ARG A 30 10.79 10.38 -7.78
C ARG A 30 10.87 11.47 -6.70
N ARG A 31 11.24 12.71 -7.05
CA ARG A 31 11.21 13.84 -6.11
C ARG A 31 9.78 14.15 -5.69
N ILE A 32 8.84 14.17 -6.65
CA ILE A 32 7.41 14.35 -6.35
C ILE A 32 6.90 13.23 -5.42
N GLU A 33 7.24 11.97 -5.68
CA GLU A 33 6.88 10.85 -4.80
C GLU A 33 7.43 11.03 -3.38
N LEU A 34 8.70 11.41 -3.23
CA LEU A 34 9.32 11.67 -1.93
C LEU A 34 8.63 12.81 -1.17
N LEU A 35 8.33 13.90 -1.84
CA LEU A 35 7.63 15.05 -1.28
C LEU A 35 6.19 14.72 -0.91
N SER A 36 5.47 13.99 -1.78
CA SER A 36 4.08 13.59 -1.52
C SER A 36 3.94 12.79 -0.23
N VAL A 37 4.88 11.87 0.02
CA VAL A 37 4.89 11.07 1.26
C VAL A 37 5.09 11.95 2.49
N ARG A 38 5.98 12.95 2.44
CA ARG A 38 6.20 13.90 3.56
C ARG A 38 4.97 14.77 3.79
N ALA A 39 4.36 15.24 2.73
CA ALA A 39 3.11 16.00 2.81
C ALA A 39 1.98 15.16 3.43
N LEU A 40 1.87 13.88 3.08
CA LEU A 40 0.91 12.95 3.68
C LEU A 40 1.17 12.74 5.18
N LEU A 41 2.43 12.50 5.59
CA LEU A 41 2.77 12.37 7.01
C LEU A 41 2.37 13.59 7.82
N LYS A 42 2.72 14.79 7.33
CA LYS A 42 2.32 16.04 7.97
C LYS A 42 0.81 16.20 8.05
N ALA A 43 0.10 15.88 6.96
CA ALA A 43 -1.35 15.99 6.88
C ALA A 43 -2.09 15.09 7.88
N VAL A 44 -1.54 13.91 8.20
CA VAL A 44 -2.07 12.99 9.23
C VAL A 44 -1.51 13.26 10.63
N GLY A 45 -0.73 14.32 10.81
CA GLY A 45 -0.21 14.75 12.11
C GLY A 45 0.98 13.93 12.64
N ILE A 46 1.68 13.22 11.79
CA ILE A 46 2.87 12.45 12.17
C ILE A 46 4.10 13.32 11.94
N ASN A 47 4.63 13.90 13.03
CA ASN A 47 5.79 14.79 13.01
C ASN A 47 7.07 14.00 13.28
N GLN A 48 7.43 13.10 12.36
CA GLN A 48 8.64 12.29 12.44
C GLN A 48 9.37 12.29 11.10
N THR A 49 10.69 12.18 11.13
CA THR A 49 11.52 11.99 9.93
C THR A 49 11.40 10.56 9.42
N ILE A 50 11.32 10.42 8.10
CA ILE A 50 11.38 9.09 7.48
C ILE A 50 12.85 8.76 7.23
N HIS A 51 13.34 7.78 7.95
CA HIS A 51 14.65 7.18 7.71
C HIS A 51 14.54 6.00 6.75
N TYR A 52 15.68 5.57 6.22
CA TYR A 52 15.72 4.43 5.31
C TYR A 52 16.87 3.50 5.67
N ASN A 53 16.56 2.22 5.78
CA ASN A 53 17.55 1.17 5.76
C ASN A 53 17.53 0.57 4.35
N ASP A 54 18.56 0.82 3.54
CA ASP A 54 18.57 0.60 2.09
C ASP A 54 17.38 1.30 1.41
N SER A 55 16.36 0.54 1.02
CA SER A 55 15.14 1.06 0.40
C SER A 55 13.92 1.06 1.31
N LYS A 56 14.02 0.44 2.50
CA LYS A 56 12.90 0.28 3.44
C LYS A 56 12.75 1.51 4.32
N PRO A 57 11.58 2.18 4.31
CA PRO A 57 11.30 3.30 5.18
C PRO A 57 11.05 2.83 6.61
N TYR A 58 11.49 3.62 7.59
CA TYR A 58 11.17 3.45 9.01
C TYR A 58 11.07 4.80 9.73
N LEU A 59 10.46 4.80 10.90
CA LEU A 59 10.32 5.94 11.80
C LEU A 59 10.97 5.61 13.13
N ASP A 60 11.31 6.64 13.92
CA ASP A 60 11.83 6.44 15.28
C ASP A 60 10.80 5.78 16.19
N ASN A 61 9.51 6.09 15.97
CA ASN A 61 8.41 5.52 16.74
C ASN A 61 7.30 5.04 15.82
N GLY A 62 6.87 3.79 16.03
CA GLY A 62 5.84 3.16 15.23
C GLY A 62 6.35 2.57 13.92
N TYR A 63 5.42 2.16 13.09
CA TYR A 63 5.68 1.42 11.86
C TYR A 63 5.04 2.16 10.69
N ILE A 64 5.76 2.27 9.60
CA ILE A 64 5.30 2.89 8.36
C ILE A 64 5.50 1.94 7.18
N SER A 65 4.54 1.95 6.26
CA SER A 65 4.73 1.40 4.92
C SER A 65 4.27 2.40 3.88
N ILE A 66 4.95 2.41 2.73
CA ILE A 66 4.78 3.40 1.67
C ILE A 66 4.61 2.67 0.35
N SER A 67 3.69 3.13 -0.48
CA SER A 67 3.56 2.68 -1.87
C SER A 67 3.20 3.84 -2.80
N HIS A 68 3.53 3.68 -4.08
CA HIS A 68 3.25 4.68 -5.13
C HIS A 68 2.81 3.97 -6.39
N SER A 69 1.75 4.45 -7.01
CA SER A 69 1.32 3.98 -8.32
C SER A 69 0.87 5.14 -9.19
N ALA A 70 1.44 5.23 -10.39
CA ALA A 70 1.14 6.29 -11.35
C ALA A 70 1.19 7.69 -10.69
N ASP A 71 0.02 8.24 -10.34
CA ASP A 71 -0.14 9.60 -9.82
C ASP A 71 -0.62 9.62 -8.36
N ILE A 72 -0.55 8.47 -7.66
CA ILE A 72 -0.99 8.32 -6.29
C ILE A 72 0.18 7.90 -5.41
N ALA A 73 0.34 8.55 -4.25
CA ALA A 73 1.16 8.09 -3.14
C ALA A 73 0.26 7.64 -2.00
N ALA A 74 0.63 6.56 -1.33
CA ALA A 74 -0.09 6.01 -0.20
C ALA A 74 0.87 5.71 0.95
N ILE A 75 0.42 5.98 2.18
CA ILE A 75 1.11 5.62 3.41
C ILE A 75 0.14 4.90 4.35
N ILE A 76 0.68 4.01 5.16
CA ILE A 76 0.00 3.49 6.34
C ILE A 76 0.95 3.61 7.53
N TYR A 77 0.41 3.99 8.67
CA TYR A 77 1.13 4.13 9.93
C TYR A 77 0.39 3.41 11.06
N ASN A 78 1.14 2.75 11.91
CA ASN A 78 0.62 2.19 13.15
C ASN A 78 1.67 2.38 14.27
N PRO A 79 1.29 2.85 15.48
CA PRO A 79 2.23 3.05 16.58
C PRO A 79 2.71 1.73 17.22
N ASP A 80 1.94 0.64 17.12
CA ASP A 80 2.09 -0.52 18.00
C ASP A 80 2.61 -1.78 17.27
N TYR A 81 2.30 -1.94 15.95
CA TYR A 81 2.65 -3.16 15.21
C TYR A 81 2.96 -2.90 13.74
N PRO A 82 3.75 -3.78 13.10
CA PRO A 82 4.08 -3.67 11.68
C PRO A 82 2.85 -3.66 10.78
N VAL A 83 2.88 -2.79 9.79
CA VAL A 83 1.84 -2.63 8.77
C VAL A 83 2.44 -2.61 7.37
N GLY A 84 1.66 -3.07 6.39
CA GLY A 84 2.03 -3.05 4.99
C GLY A 84 0.96 -2.39 4.14
N ILE A 85 1.38 -1.73 3.07
CA ILE A 85 0.49 -1.17 2.05
C ILE A 85 1.10 -1.35 0.68
N ASP A 86 0.24 -1.68 -0.29
CA ASP A 86 0.58 -1.60 -1.70
C ASP A 86 -0.55 -0.98 -2.51
N ILE A 87 -0.20 -0.20 -3.55
CA ILE A 87 -1.14 0.43 -4.48
C ILE A 87 -0.67 0.21 -5.90
N GLU A 88 -1.57 -0.25 -6.76
CA GLU A 88 -1.29 -0.47 -8.18
C GLU A 88 -2.43 -0.03 -9.08
N LYS A 89 -2.07 0.51 -10.25
CA LYS A 89 -3.03 0.84 -11.29
C LYS A 89 -3.49 -0.43 -12.01
N ILE A 90 -4.80 -0.61 -12.11
CA ILE A 90 -5.38 -1.71 -12.87
C ILE A 90 -4.99 -1.54 -14.36
N SER A 91 -4.21 -2.48 -14.86
CA SER A 91 -3.74 -2.44 -16.25
C SER A 91 -3.40 -3.83 -16.79
N PRO A 92 -3.43 -4.04 -18.13
CA PRO A 92 -3.04 -5.32 -18.74
C PRO A 92 -1.58 -5.74 -18.48
N ARG A 93 -0.75 -4.85 -17.94
CA ARG A 93 0.66 -5.18 -17.59
C ARG A 93 0.75 -6.30 -16.56
N ILE A 94 -0.24 -6.41 -15.67
CA ILE A 94 -0.27 -7.45 -14.64
C ILE A 94 -0.23 -8.86 -15.23
N GLN A 95 -0.83 -9.09 -16.39
CA GLN A 95 -0.82 -10.39 -17.07
C GLN A 95 0.60 -10.85 -17.44
N ARG A 96 1.55 -9.94 -17.62
CA ARG A 96 2.94 -10.28 -17.99
C ARG A 96 3.73 -10.91 -16.84
N ILE A 97 3.34 -10.65 -15.62
CA ILE A 97 3.98 -11.19 -14.42
C ILE A 97 3.19 -12.35 -13.81
N ALA A 98 1.94 -12.54 -14.24
CA ALA A 98 1.00 -13.48 -13.64
C ALA A 98 1.60 -14.89 -13.48
N THR A 99 2.18 -15.44 -14.54
CA THR A 99 2.76 -16.80 -14.53
C THR A 99 4.00 -16.97 -13.64
N ARG A 100 4.62 -15.87 -13.20
CA ARG A 100 5.78 -15.90 -12.31
C ARG A 100 5.44 -15.55 -10.87
N ALA A 101 4.34 -14.82 -10.68
CA ALA A 101 3.95 -14.28 -9.38
C ALA A 101 2.82 -15.06 -8.71
N PHE A 102 1.99 -15.77 -9.47
CA PHE A 102 0.79 -16.40 -8.95
C PHE A 102 0.80 -17.92 -9.20
N SER A 103 0.20 -18.65 -8.27
CA SER A 103 -0.07 -20.08 -8.46
C SER A 103 -1.18 -20.32 -9.50
N ASP A 104 -1.29 -21.55 -9.99
CA ASP A 104 -2.34 -21.93 -10.94
C ASP A 104 -3.74 -21.72 -10.34
N GLU A 105 -3.91 -21.95 -9.03
CA GLU A 105 -5.16 -21.73 -8.31
C GLU A 105 -5.51 -20.23 -8.24
N GLU A 106 -4.54 -19.38 -7.93
CA GLU A 106 -4.73 -17.91 -7.88
C GLU A 106 -5.10 -17.37 -9.28
N ILE A 107 -4.46 -17.88 -10.34
CA ILE A 107 -4.78 -17.52 -11.73
C ILE A 107 -6.20 -17.98 -12.09
N ALA A 108 -6.59 -19.18 -11.68
CA ALA A 108 -7.92 -19.73 -11.93
C ALA A 108 -9.02 -18.90 -11.22
N VAL A 109 -8.79 -18.49 -9.96
CA VAL A 109 -9.71 -17.62 -9.20
C VAL A 109 -9.83 -16.24 -9.83
N ALA A 110 -8.73 -15.69 -10.33
CA ALA A 110 -8.76 -14.40 -11.02
C ALA A 110 -9.51 -14.46 -12.35
N ASN A 111 -9.49 -15.62 -13.04
CA ASN A 111 -10.22 -15.88 -14.27
C ASN A 111 -10.04 -14.79 -15.36
N GLY A 112 -8.81 -14.26 -15.48
CA GLY A 112 -8.48 -13.20 -16.43
C GLY A 112 -8.95 -11.79 -16.06
N ASP A 113 -9.61 -11.62 -14.92
CA ASP A 113 -10.02 -10.30 -14.40
C ASP A 113 -8.80 -9.50 -13.96
N LEU A 114 -8.58 -8.35 -14.60
CA LEU A 114 -7.43 -7.50 -14.34
C LEU A 114 -7.45 -6.89 -12.93
N GLU A 115 -8.62 -6.59 -12.39
CA GLU A 115 -8.76 -6.04 -11.04
C GLU A 115 -8.37 -7.11 -10.01
N LYS A 116 -8.88 -8.33 -10.13
CA LYS A 116 -8.51 -9.45 -9.25
C LYS A 116 -7.01 -9.78 -9.32
N LEU A 117 -6.45 -9.82 -10.54
CA LEU A 117 -5.00 -10.03 -10.71
C LEU A 117 -4.19 -8.91 -10.05
N THR A 118 -4.65 -7.65 -10.15
CA THR A 118 -3.98 -6.53 -9.50
C THR A 118 -4.09 -6.61 -7.97
N ILE A 119 -5.25 -7.01 -7.44
CA ILE A 119 -5.43 -7.24 -5.99
C ILE A 119 -4.50 -8.36 -5.51
N LEU A 120 -4.41 -9.49 -6.21
CA LEU A 120 -3.49 -10.58 -5.87
C LEU A 120 -2.03 -10.10 -5.81
N TRP A 121 -1.62 -9.29 -6.79
CA TRP A 121 -0.29 -8.69 -6.81
C TRP A 121 -0.05 -7.79 -5.61
N ASN A 122 -0.97 -6.85 -5.34
CA ASN A 122 -0.88 -5.96 -4.19
C ASN A 122 -0.84 -6.74 -2.86
N CYS A 123 -1.57 -7.85 -2.74
CA CYS A 123 -1.52 -8.72 -1.57
C CYS A 123 -0.11 -9.29 -1.37
N LYS A 124 0.50 -9.82 -2.44
CA LYS A 124 1.85 -10.39 -2.37
C LYS A 124 2.91 -9.34 -2.05
N GLU A 125 2.83 -8.15 -2.66
CA GLU A 125 3.69 -7.00 -2.34
C GLU A 125 3.49 -6.52 -0.89
N CYS A 126 2.25 -6.48 -0.41
CA CYS A 126 1.95 -6.13 0.98
C CYS A 126 2.55 -7.13 1.96
N VAL A 127 2.40 -8.43 1.71
CA VAL A 127 3.03 -9.50 2.51
C VAL A 127 4.55 -9.40 2.46
N PHE A 128 5.14 -9.16 1.29
CA PHE A 128 6.58 -8.99 1.14
C PHE A 128 7.12 -7.82 1.98
N LYS A 129 6.44 -6.67 1.95
CA LYS A 129 6.80 -5.50 2.77
C LYS A 129 6.68 -5.78 4.28
N LEU A 130 5.67 -6.55 4.68
CA LEU A 130 5.45 -6.94 6.07
C LEU A 130 6.45 -7.99 6.55
N ALA A 131 6.80 -8.94 5.70
CA ALA A 131 7.66 -10.06 6.05
C ALA A 131 9.07 -9.61 6.39
N ASP A 132 9.57 -8.57 5.74
CA ASP A 132 10.91 -8.03 5.91
C ASP A 132 12.00 -9.11 5.84
N ASP A 133 11.89 -9.96 4.84
CA ASP A 133 12.71 -11.17 4.72
C ASP A 133 13.29 -11.26 3.30
N GLU A 134 14.54 -11.67 3.17
CA GLU A 134 15.20 -11.80 1.88
C GLU A 134 14.85 -13.12 1.17
N GLY A 135 14.92 -13.15 -0.16
CA GLY A 135 14.79 -14.38 -0.94
C GLY A 135 13.37 -14.99 -0.89
N ILE A 136 12.34 -14.16 -0.83
CA ILE A 136 10.95 -14.60 -0.94
C ILE A 136 10.59 -14.80 -2.41
N ASP A 137 10.17 -16.01 -2.76
CA ASP A 137 9.52 -16.31 -4.03
C ASP A 137 8.01 -16.08 -3.91
N PHE A 138 7.47 -15.19 -4.75
CA PHE A 138 6.08 -14.77 -4.68
C PHE A 138 5.10 -15.88 -5.07
N CYS A 139 5.46 -16.72 -6.03
CA CYS A 139 4.62 -17.81 -6.50
C CYS A 139 4.62 -19.00 -5.51
N GLU A 140 5.81 -19.39 -5.05
CA GLU A 140 5.97 -20.61 -4.26
C GLU A 140 5.76 -20.40 -2.76
N MET A 141 6.07 -19.21 -2.22
CA MET A 141 6.12 -18.98 -0.78
C MET A 141 4.93 -18.18 -0.26
N ILE A 142 4.30 -17.33 -1.09
CA ILE A 142 3.14 -16.52 -0.68
C ILE A 142 1.87 -17.07 -1.31
N SER A 143 0.91 -17.46 -0.48
CA SER A 143 -0.42 -17.91 -0.91
C SER A 143 -1.49 -16.91 -0.46
N ILE A 144 -2.38 -16.53 -1.37
CA ILE A 144 -3.47 -15.59 -1.15
C ILE A 144 -4.80 -16.32 -1.29
N LEU A 145 -5.62 -16.26 -0.24
CA LEU A 145 -6.98 -16.76 -0.25
C LEU A 145 -7.94 -15.58 -0.41
N LEU A 146 -8.38 -15.34 -1.65
CA LEU A 146 -9.49 -14.43 -1.88
C LEU A 146 -10.78 -15.14 -1.47
N ALA A 147 -11.44 -14.68 -0.41
CA ALA A 147 -12.82 -15.08 -0.17
C ALA A 147 -13.65 -14.73 -1.42
N GLU A 148 -14.55 -15.65 -1.83
CA GLU A 148 -15.47 -15.34 -2.93
C GLU A 148 -16.17 -14.02 -2.58
N MET A 149 -15.89 -12.97 -3.35
CA MET A 149 -16.64 -11.72 -3.28
C MET A 149 -18.04 -12.05 -3.80
N SER A 150 -18.92 -12.41 -2.87
CA SER A 150 -20.36 -12.45 -3.18
C SER A 150 -20.75 -11.09 -3.72
N PRO A 151 -21.53 -11.00 -4.81
CA PRO A 151 -22.03 -9.72 -5.26
C PRO A 151 -22.88 -9.13 -4.13
N GLU A 152 -22.31 -8.16 -3.42
CA GLU A 152 -23.03 -7.48 -2.36
C GLU A 152 -24.25 -6.79 -2.99
N THR A 153 -25.42 -7.16 -2.50
CA THR A 153 -26.61 -6.31 -2.59
C THR A 153 -26.26 -4.94 -1.99
N PRO A 154 -26.56 -3.83 -2.66
CA PRO A 154 -26.26 -2.50 -2.14
C PRO A 154 -26.97 -2.32 -0.79
N SER A 155 -26.26 -2.46 0.31
CA SER A 155 -26.78 -2.08 1.61
C SER A 155 -26.54 -0.60 1.79
N GLU A 156 -27.67 0.08 1.87
CA GLU A 156 -27.95 1.41 2.43
C GLU A 156 -26.74 2.35 2.68
N THR A 157 -26.87 3.51 2.03
CA THR A 157 -26.10 4.76 2.18
C THR A 157 -25.27 4.86 3.45
N PRO A 158 -23.94 5.05 3.31
CA PRO A 158 -23.11 5.47 4.44
C PRO A 158 -23.58 6.84 4.95
N PRO A 159 -23.53 7.11 6.26
CA PRO A 159 -23.87 8.42 6.77
C PRO A 159 -22.95 9.48 6.15
N GLU A 160 -23.55 10.51 5.57
CA GLU A 160 -22.87 11.69 5.05
C GLU A 160 -21.91 12.25 6.11
N ARG A 161 -20.62 12.00 5.94
CA ARG A 161 -19.61 12.77 6.64
C ARG A 161 -19.33 14.03 5.83
N GLN A 162 -19.72 15.15 6.41
CA GLN A 162 -19.33 16.47 5.94
C GLN A 162 -17.80 16.55 5.89
N SER A 163 -17.24 16.37 4.72
CA SER A 163 -15.86 16.72 4.43
C SER A 163 -15.76 18.24 4.46
N LYS A 164 -15.16 18.79 5.50
CA LYS A 164 -14.67 20.17 5.46
C LYS A 164 -13.54 20.20 4.44
N GLY A 165 -13.81 20.85 3.31
CA GLY A 165 -13.03 20.79 2.12
C GLY A 165 -11.58 21.24 2.28
N SER A 166 -10.71 20.45 1.72
CA SER A 166 -9.56 20.93 0.97
C SER A 166 -9.59 20.25 -0.38
N ARG A 167 -9.63 21.03 -1.42
CA ARG A 167 -9.50 20.54 -2.80
C ARG A 167 -8.04 20.16 -2.96
N ASN A 168 -7.81 18.95 -3.49
CA ASN A 168 -6.54 18.32 -3.84
C ASN A 168 -5.89 17.49 -2.73
N GLY A 169 -6.01 16.19 -2.88
CA GLY A 169 -5.45 15.15 -2.02
C GLY A 169 -6.53 14.48 -1.17
N SER A 170 -7.01 13.31 -1.59
CA SER A 170 -7.92 12.52 -0.75
C SER A 170 -7.12 11.81 0.33
N ILE A 171 -7.15 12.35 1.55
CA ILE A 171 -6.69 11.61 2.72
C ILE A 171 -7.80 10.64 3.08
N ILE A 172 -7.57 9.37 2.85
CA ILE A 172 -8.46 8.32 3.33
C ILE A 172 -7.94 7.90 4.69
N GLU A 173 -8.58 8.42 5.74
CA GLU A 173 -8.42 7.85 7.07
C GLU A 173 -9.13 6.48 7.05
N VAL A 174 -8.35 5.42 7.27
CA VAL A 174 -8.92 4.09 7.48
C VAL A 174 -9.73 4.16 8.78
N PRO A 175 -11.05 3.96 8.75
CA PRO A 175 -11.86 4.03 9.96
C PRO A 175 -11.36 3.03 11.00
N ARG A 176 -11.28 3.42 12.27
CA ARG A 176 -11.12 2.46 13.37
C ARG A 176 -12.35 1.53 13.34
N GLY A 177 -12.15 0.27 12.96
CA GLY A 177 -13.24 -0.72 12.86
C GLY A 177 -13.54 -1.19 11.44
N LEU A 178 -12.61 -1.07 10.48
CA LEU A 178 -12.65 -1.97 9.32
C LEU A 178 -12.60 -3.39 9.85
N SER A 179 -13.67 -4.14 9.60
CA SER A 179 -13.80 -5.56 9.88
C SER A 179 -12.51 -6.28 9.49
N GLU A 180 -12.14 -7.24 10.33
CA GLU A 180 -11.03 -8.18 10.10
C GLU A 180 -10.91 -8.49 8.60
N GLY A 181 -9.68 -8.46 8.08
CA GLY A 181 -9.37 -8.42 6.66
C GLY A 181 -10.19 -9.41 5.84
N LEU A 182 -10.67 -8.93 4.71
CA LEU A 182 -11.43 -9.74 3.74
C LEU A 182 -10.53 -10.76 3.00
N ILE A 183 -9.21 -10.69 3.18
CA ILE A 183 -8.23 -11.49 2.46
C ILE A 183 -7.23 -12.09 3.43
N ASP A 184 -7.17 -13.40 3.46
CA ASP A 184 -6.17 -14.13 4.21
C ASP A 184 -4.96 -14.42 3.32
N ALA A 185 -3.76 -14.20 3.86
CA ALA A 185 -2.52 -14.50 3.17
C ALA A 185 -1.57 -15.29 4.08
N THR A 186 -0.76 -16.15 3.49
CA THR A 186 0.28 -16.88 4.19
C THR A 186 1.62 -16.74 3.48
N LEU A 187 2.69 -16.73 4.27
CA LEU A 187 4.06 -16.86 3.79
C LEU A 187 4.67 -18.10 4.44
N THR A 188 5.05 -19.07 3.61
CA THR A 188 5.75 -20.28 4.08
C THR A 188 7.20 -20.28 3.61
N LYS A 189 8.13 -20.22 4.56
CA LYS A 189 9.56 -20.21 4.29
C LYS A 189 10.31 -21.08 5.30
N SER A 190 11.18 -21.95 4.82
CA SER A 190 11.99 -22.82 5.68
C SER A 190 11.16 -23.62 6.70
N GLY A 191 9.98 -24.09 6.30
CA GLY A 191 9.07 -24.88 7.13
C GLY A 191 8.30 -24.09 8.20
N LYS A 192 8.39 -22.76 8.18
CA LYS A 192 7.58 -21.87 9.03
C LYS A 192 6.54 -21.15 8.20
N THR A 193 5.31 -21.12 8.68
CA THR A 193 4.20 -20.38 8.06
C THR A 193 3.83 -19.18 8.93
N ARG A 194 3.78 -18.01 8.32
CA ARG A 194 3.30 -16.76 8.90
C ARG A 194 1.96 -16.43 8.26
N HIS A 195 1.06 -15.84 9.02
CA HIS A 195 -0.30 -15.50 8.59
C HIS A 195 -0.50 -14.00 8.59
N PHE A 196 -1.22 -13.50 7.59
CA PHE A 196 -1.48 -12.07 7.41
C PHE A 196 -2.96 -11.86 7.16
N SER A 197 -3.48 -10.77 7.73
CA SER A 197 -4.83 -10.28 7.48
C SER A 197 -4.74 -9.01 6.65
N LEU A 198 -5.33 -9.04 5.46
CA LEU A 198 -5.26 -7.97 4.48
C LEU A 198 -6.66 -7.45 4.16
N SER A 199 -6.73 -6.19 3.79
CA SER A 199 -7.94 -5.54 3.28
C SER A 199 -7.65 -4.90 1.94
N ALA A 200 -8.60 -4.96 1.01
CA ALA A 200 -8.49 -4.33 -0.30
C ALA A 200 -9.55 -3.24 -0.46
N MET A 201 -9.19 -2.19 -1.16
CA MET A 201 -10.11 -1.15 -1.60
C MET A 201 -9.75 -0.67 -3.00
N LYS A 202 -10.71 -0.07 -3.68
CA LYS A 202 -10.53 0.55 -4.99
C LYS A 202 -10.59 2.07 -4.86
N ILE A 203 -9.64 2.76 -5.48
CA ILE A 203 -9.58 4.21 -5.58
C ILE A 203 -9.43 4.54 -7.05
N GLU A 204 -10.48 5.06 -7.69
CA GLU A 204 -10.51 5.31 -9.13
C GLU A 204 -10.16 4.04 -9.94
N ASN A 205 -9.06 4.08 -10.69
CA ASN A 205 -8.56 2.94 -11.46
C ASN A 205 -7.33 2.27 -10.80
N ASN A 206 -7.23 2.37 -9.47
CA ASN A 206 -6.19 1.74 -8.68
C ASN A 206 -6.80 0.82 -7.63
N THR A 207 -6.09 -0.26 -7.30
CA THR A 207 -6.36 -1.08 -6.14
C THR A 207 -5.35 -0.79 -5.06
N VAL A 208 -5.80 -0.75 -3.82
CA VAL A 208 -4.95 -0.58 -2.63
C VAL A 208 -5.17 -1.77 -1.74
N VAL A 209 -4.11 -2.41 -1.31
CA VAL A 209 -4.14 -3.47 -0.30
C VAL A 209 -3.27 -3.05 0.87
N PHE A 210 -3.77 -3.25 2.06
CA PHE A 210 -3.06 -2.97 3.29
C PHE A 210 -3.41 -4.01 4.36
N GLY A 211 -2.54 -4.17 5.34
CA GLY A 211 -2.78 -5.14 6.40
C GLY A 211 -1.64 -5.29 7.38
N LYS A 212 -1.72 -6.39 8.14
CA LYS A 212 -0.79 -6.74 9.21
C LYS A 212 -0.54 -8.24 9.27
N GLU A 213 0.54 -8.63 9.93
CA GLU A 213 0.77 -10.00 10.34
C GLU A 213 -0.09 -10.35 11.57
N LEU A 214 -0.65 -11.56 11.58
CA LEU A 214 -1.35 -12.13 12.71
C LEU A 214 -0.34 -12.77 13.67
N GLN A 215 -0.48 -12.49 14.95
CA GLN A 215 0.37 -13.06 16.02
C GLN A 215 -0.10 -14.45 16.40
#